data_aabadb40bb4df3c02ba9a49fdbd4538f
#
_entry.id   aabadb40bb4df3c02ba9a49fdbd4538f
#
_cell.length_a   1.000
_cell.length_b   1.000
_cell.length_c   1.000
_cell.angle_alpha   90.00
_cell.angle_beta   90.00
_cell.angle_gamma   90.00
#
_symmetry.space_group_name_H-M   'P 1'
#
loop_
_entity.id
_entity.type
_entity.pdbx_description
1 polymer ?
#
loop_
_entity_poly.entity_id
_entity_poly.type
_entity_poly.pdbx_seq_one_letter_code
_entity_poly.pdbx_strand_id
1 'polypeptide(L)'
;MKGILNICLILAMMGLAACHRETGLEKMALQRLPVGLEKAVREQLPYTDVRVERPLTLYDCDSLCVIQCEAVAKDAQGETVRFPVRYAFLLDVVMSAAERHRIYCETVMGSPVMDEEEIRKTREVLAEKGTETYRYYLASSTNIEDSLP
;
A
#
# COMPACT_ATOMS: atom_id res chain seq x y z
N MET A 1 4.76 -36.26 -29.33
CA MET A 1 3.63 -35.37 -29.00
C MET A 1 3.47 -35.00 -27.54
N LYS A 2 3.86 -35.85 -26.62
CA LYS A 2 3.83 -35.52 -25.14
C LYS A 2 4.83 -34.41 -24.72
N GLY A 3 5.93 -34.19 -25.43
CA GLY A 3 6.93 -33.17 -25.11
C GLY A 3 6.50 -31.72 -25.40
N ILE A 4 5.65 -31.51 -26.42
CA ILE A 4 5.21 -30.17 -26.81
C ILE A 4 4.16 -29.66 -25.81
N LEU A 5 3.30 -30.53 -25.29
CA LEU A 5 2.29 -30.19 -24.29
C LEU A 5 2.92 -29.75 -22.96
N ASN A 6 4.01 -30.40 -22.57
CA ASN A 6 4.76 -30.05 -21.35
C ASN A 6 5.48 -28.71 -21.45
N ILE A 7 6.00 -28.38 -22.65
CA ILE A 7 6.67 -27.10 -22.89
C ILE A 7 5.68 -25.94 -22.83
N CYS A 8 4.48 -26.12 -23.42
CA CYS A 8 3.41 -25.12 -23.34
C CYS A 8 2.92 -24.91 -21.91
N LEU A 9 2.84 -25.96 -21.10
CA LEU A 9 2.40 -25.87 -19.70
C LEU A 9 3.44 -25.12 -18.83
N ILE A 10 4.74 -25.37 -19.07
CA ILE A 10 5.84 -24.70 -18.37
C ILE A 10 5.88 -23.20 -18.74
N LEU A 11 5.66 -22.86 -19.99
CA LEU A 11 5.60 -21.48 -20.45
C LEU A 11 4.37 -20.74 -19.91
N ALA A 12 3.24 -21.41 -19.77
CA ALA A 12 2.04 -20.85 -19.15
C ALA A 12 2.26 -20.60 -17.65
N MET A 13 2.95 -21.49 -16.94
CA MET A 13 3.29 -21.28 -15.52
C MET A 13 4.32 -20.15 -15.34
N MET A 14 5.28 -20.00 -16.21
CA MET A 14 6.23 -18.88 -16.19
C MET A 14 5.54 -17.54 -16.47
N GLY A 15 4.55 -17.51 -17.35
CA GLY A 15 3.74 -16.32 -17.62
C GLY A 15 2.91 -15.88 -16.42
N LEU A 16 2.32 -16.82 -15.68
CA LEU A 16 1.56 -16.55 -14.45
C LEU A 16 2.48 -16.05 -13.30
N ALA A 17 3.67 -16.61 -13.15
CA ALA A 17 4.65 -16.16 -12.17
C ALA A 17 5.16 -14.73 -12.46
N ALA A 18 5.22 -14.30 -13.72
CA ALA A 18 5.62 -12.94 -14.09
C ALA A 18 4.57 -11.88 -13.70
N CYS A 19 3.28 -12.25 -13.55
CA CYS A 19 2.20 -11.36 -13.11
C CYS A 19 2.27 -11.03 -11.59
N HIS A 20 3.06 -11.75 -10.82
CA HIS A 20 3.23 -11.56 -9.37
C HIS A 20 4.56 -10.86 -9.01
N ARG A 21 5.25 -10.26 -9.97
CA ARG A 21 6.43 -9.45 -9.64
C ARG A 21 5.99 -8.23 -8.87
N GLU A 22 6.67 -7.99 -7.74
CA GLU A 22 6.54 -6.72 -7.03
C GLU A 22 6.83 -5.58 -8.01
N THR A 23 5.89 -4.67 -8.17
CA THR A 23 6.14 -3.45 -8.91
C THR A 23 7.08 -2.57 -8.09
N GLY A 24 7.79 -1.65 -8.73
CA GLY A 24 8.66 -0.72 -8.03
C GLY A 24 7.90 0.13 -7.00
N LEU A 25 6.62 0.37 -7.23
CA LEU A 25 5.76 1.16 -6.34
C LEU A 25 5.40 0.39 -5.07
N GLU A 26 5.03 -0.88 -5.17
CA GLU A 26 4.76 -1.73 -4.01
C GLU A 26 5.96 -1.81 -3.08
N LYS A 27 7.14 -2.01 -3.63
CA LYS A 27 8.38 -2.04 -2.86
C LYS A 27 8.63 -0.73 -2.12
N MET A 28 8.46 0.40 -2.78
CA MET A 28 8.59 1.73 -2.17
C MET A 28 7.55 1.95 -1.07
N ALA A 29 6.31 1.56 -1.31
CA ALA A 29 5.23 1.65 -0.34
C ALA A 29 5.50 0.81 0.91
N LEU A 30 5.95 -0.44 0.74
CA LEU A 30 6.31 -1.33 1.84
C LEU A 30 7.48 -0.80 2.67
N GLN A 31 8.45 -0.13 2.04
CA GLN A 31 9.57 0.50 2.75
C GLN A 31 9.14 1.72 3.57
N ARG A 32 8.16 2.48 3.10
CA ARG A 32 7.67 3.69 3.77
C ARG A 32 6.59 3.43 4.82
N LEU A 33 5.89 2.32 4.71
CA LEU A 33 4.79 1.96 5.61
C LEU A 33 5.19 1.99 7.10
N PRO A 34 6.30 1.39 7.57
CA PRO A 34 6.66 1.43 8.97
C PRO A 34 6.89 2.86 9.51
N VAL A 35 7.54 3.69 8.72
CA VAL A 35 7.84 5.09 9.10
C VAL A 35 6.56 5.92 9.14
N GLY A 36 5.70 5.78 8.14
CA GLY A 36 4.41 6.46 8.08
C GLY A 36 3.47 6.05 9.21
N LEU A 37 3.44 4.77 9.53
CA LEU A 37 2.66 4.24 10.65
C LEU A 37 3.16 4.76 11.99
N GLU A 38 4.46 4.72 12.24
CA GLU A 38 5.06 5.24 13.47
C GLU A 38 4.74 6.71 13.68
N LYS A 39 4.86 7.52 12.62
CA LYS A 39 4.52 8.95 12.66
C LYS A 39 3.04 9.16 12.99
N ALA A 40 2.14 8.46 12.30
CA ALA A 40 0.71 8.58 12.50
C ALA A 40 0.27 8.17 13.92
N VAL A 41 0.85 7.09 14.44
CA VAL A 41 0.59 6.63 15.82
C VAL A 41 1.10 7.67 16.83
N ARG A 42 2.31 8.18 16.66
CA ARG A 42 2.89 9.19 17.56
C ARG A 42 2.05 10.46 17.63
N GLU A 43 1.48 10.88 16.52
CA GLU A 43 0.67 12.10 16.44
C GLU A 43 -0.74 11.95 17.01
N GLN A 44 -1.32 10.75 16.97
CA GLN A 44 -2.74 10.53 17.26
C GLN A 44 -3.01 9.64 18.47
N LEU A 45 -2.08 8.81 18.89
CA LEU A 45 -2.26 7.79 19.92
C LEU A 45 -1.10 7.79 20.92
N PRO A 46 -1.36 7.46 22.20
CA PRO A 46 -0.33 7.39 23.23
C PRO A 46 0.43 6.06 23.22
N TYR A 47 0.78 5.54 22.06
CA TYR A 47 1.43 4.25 21.90
C TYR A 47 2.89 4.38 21.51
N THR A 48 3.68 3.38 21.88
CA THR A 48 5.11 3.25 21.59
C THR A 48 5.43 1.90 20.97
N ASP A 49 6.67 1.71 20.52
CA ASP A 49 7.17 0.45 19.95
C ASP A 49 6.27 -0.09 18.80
N VAL A 50 5.98 0.77 17.86
CA VAL A 50 5.07 0.47 16.75
C VAL A 50 5.76 -0.43 15.73
N ARG A 51 5.09 -1.53 15.37
CA ARG A 51 5.52 -2.48 14.34
C ARG A 51 4.41 -2.77 13.35
N VAL A 52 4.81 -3.10 12.15
CA VAL A 52 3.91 -3.56 11.09
C VAL A 52 3.94 -5.09 11.05
N GLU A 53 2.77 -5.71 11.08
CA GLU A 53 2.61 -7.15 10.89
C GLU A 53 1.59 -7.44 9.77
N ARG A 54 1.77 -8.55 9.09
CA ARG A 54 0.86 -9.09 8.07
C ARG A 54 0.46 -8.09 6.98
N PRO A 55 1.41 -7.45 6.30
CA PRO A 55 1.07 -6.56 5.20
C PRO A 55 0.43 -7.35 4.05
N LEU A 56 -0.70 -6.85 3.58
CA LEU A 56 -1.42 -7.38 2.42
C LEU A 56 -1.62 -6.26 1.41
N THR A 57 -1.08 -6.41 0.23
CA THR A 57 -1.32 -5.47 -0.86
C THR A 57 -2.72 -5.67 -1.42
N LEU A 58 -3.57 -4.67 -1.23
CA LEU A 58 -4.93 -4.67 -1.76
C LEU A 58 -4.95 -4.32 -3.23
N TYR A 59 -4.13 -3.35 -3.63
CA TYR A 59 -4.06 -2.84 -4.99
C TYR A 59 -2.69 -2.24 -5.27
N ASP A 60 -2.18 -2.46 -6.46
CA ASP A 60 -0.91 -1.90 -6.91
C ASP A 60 -0.96 -1.63 -8.42
N CYS A 61 -0.64 -0.40 -8.79
CA CYS A 61 -0.48 0.04 -10.17
C CYS A 61 0.66 1.06 -10.27
N ASP A 62 0.87 1.64 -11.44
CA ASP A 62 1.99 2.57 -11.68
C ASP A 62 1.92 3.85 -10.83
N SER A 63 0.75 4.20 -10.30
CA SER A 63 0.54 5.45 -9.59
C SER A 63 0.05 5.28 -8.15
N LEU A 64 -0.54 4.14 -7.81
CA LEU A 64 -1.17 3.90 -6.50
C LEU A 64 -0.85 2.51 -5.98
N CYS A 65 -0.43 2.45 -4.73
CA CYS A 65 -0.34 1.20 -3.96
C CYS A 65 -1.14 1.35 -2.66
N VAL A 66 -2.04 0.42 -2.38
CA VAL A 66 -2.84 0.37 -1.16
C VAL A 66 -2.55 -0.93 -0.42
N ILE A 67 -2.13 -0.80 0.82
CA ILE A 67 -1.72 -1.92 1.67
C ILE A 67 -2.59 -1.92 2.92
N GLN A 68 -3.06 -3.08 3.32
CA GLN A 68 -3.64 -3.31 4.63
C GLN A 68 -2.68 -4.12 5.49
N CYS A 69 -2.54 -3.72 6.74
CA CYS A 69 -1.68 -4.41 7.69
C CYS A 69 -2.28 -4.36 9.09
N GLU A 70 -1.63 -5.05 10.01
CA GLU A 70 -1.88 -4.95 11.43
C GLU A 70 -0.75 -4.15 12.08
N ALA A 71 -1.11 -3.15 12.85
CA ALA A 71 -0.17 -2.46 13.72
C ALA A 71 -0.11 -3.15 15.08
N VAL A 72 1.09 -3.30 15.60
CA VAL A 72 1.36 -3.81 16.95
C VAL A 72 2.14 -2.74 17.70
N ALA A 73 1.66 -2.35 18.85
CA ALA A 73 2.26 -1.29 19.65
C ALA A 73 2.16 -1.59 21.16
N LYS A 74 2.79 -0.76 21.95
CA LYS A 74 2.66 -0.78 23.41
C LYS A 74 1.86 0.44 23.87
N ASP A 75 0.90 0.23 24.76
CA ASP A 75 0.18 1.31 25.44
C ASP A 75 0.98 1.90 26.59
N ALA A 76 0.39 2.87 27.30
CA ALA A 76 1.02 3.54 28.43
C ALA A 76 1.33 2.60 29.62
N GLN A 77 0.63 1.47 29.71
CA GLN A 77 0.84 0.43 30.73
C GLN A 77 1.84 -0.65 30.28
N GLY A 78 2.39 -0.53 29.07
CA GLY A 78 3.29 -1.52 28.49
C GLY A 78 2.58 -2.75 27.92
N GLU A 79 1.25 -2.74 27.84
CA GLU A 79 0.46 -3.82 27.24
C GLU A 79 0.51 -3.75 25.72
N THR A 80 0.49 -4.92 25.09
CA THR A 80 0.47 -5.01 23.63
C THR A 80 -0.94 -4.72 23.10
N VAL A 81 -1.04 -3.74 22.21
CA VAL A 81 -2.26 -3.41 21.48
C VAL A 81 -2.07 -3.76 19.99
N ARG A 82 -3.16 -4.21 19.37
CA ARG A 82 -3.21 -4.56 17.94
C ARG A 82 -4.39 -3.87 17.29
N PHE A 83 -4.16 -3.28 16.13
CA PHE A 83 -5.24 -2.64 15.38
C PHE A 83 -4.97 -2.68 13.87
N PRO A 84 -6.05 -2.75 13.06
CA PRO A 84 -5.91 -2.76 11.61
C PRO A 84 -5.56 -1.37 11.09
N VAL A 85 -4.74 -1.34 10.04
CA VAL A 85 -4.28 -0.11 9.39
C VAL A 85 -4.39 -0.27 7.88
N ARG A 86 -4.84 0.78 7.21
CA ARG A 86 -4.76 0.91 5.75
C ARG A 86 -3.76 2.01 5.41
N TYR A 87 -2.84 1.70 4.54
CA TYR A 87 -1.83 2.62 4.04
C TYR A 87 -1.98 2.79 2.54
N ALA A 88 -2.04 4.03 2.08
CA ALA A 88 -2.06 4.37 0.68
C ALA A 88 -0.80 5.16 0.32
N PHE A 89 -0.18 4.79 -0.78
CA PHE A 89 0.97 5.46 -1.36
C PHE A 89 0.64 5.84 -2.80
N LEU A 90 0.56 7.14 -3.04
CA LEU A 90 0.30 7.70 -4.37
C LEU A 90 1.55 8.38 -4.89
N LEU A 91 1.96 8.01 -6.09
CA LEU A 91 2.99 8.68 -6.85
C LEU A 91 2.31 9.53 -7.93
N ASP A 92 2.31 10.83 -7.74
CA ASP A 92 1.77 11.76 -8.74
C ASP A 92 2.91 12.41 -9.51
N VAL A 93 2.87 12.25 -10.83
CA VAL A 93 3.83 12.88 -11.74
C VAL A 93 3.34 14.29 -12.03
N VAL A 94 3.94 15.26 -11.38
CA VAL A 94 3.69 16.66 -11.74
C VAL A 94 4.47 16.95 -13.03
N MET A 95 3.76 17.11 -14.11
CA MET A 95 4.30 17.54 -15.39
C MET A 95 4.85 18.97 -15.29
N SER A 96 6.00 19.13 -14.73
CA SER A 96 6.80 20.35 -14.81
C SER A 96 8.22 20.02 -15.27
N ALA A 97 8.90 20.99 -15.86
CA ALA A 97 10.23 20.84 -16.47
C ALA A 97 11.36 20.29 -15.56
N ALA A 98 11.05 19.88 -14.34
CA ALA A 98 11.98 19.38 -13.36
C ALA A 98 11.73 17.92 -12.89
N GLU A 99 10.88 17.14 -13.57
CA GLU A 99 10.58 15.73 -13.22
C GLU A 99 10.31 15.50 -11.72
N ARG A 100 9.58 16.41 -11.10
CA ARG A 100 9.24 16.27 -9.68
C ARG A 100 8.09 15.31 -9.52
N HIS A 101 8.32 14.23 -8.79
CA HIS A 101 7.28 13.34 -8.35
C HIS A 101 6.75 13.84 -7.00
N ARG A 102 5.44 14.04 -6.91
CA ARG A 102 4.79 14.22 -5.62
C ARG A 102 4.41 12.87 -5.06
N ILE A 103 4.79 12.65 -3.82
CA ILE A 103 4.40 11.45 -3.08
C ILE A 103 3.37 11.86 -2.05
N TYR A 104 2.25 11.20 -2.09
CA TYR A 104 1.23 11.29 -1.07
C TYR A 104 1.15 9.97 -0.32
N CYS A 105 1.23 10.04 1.00
CA CYS A 105 1.08 8.89 1.88
C CYS A 105 -0.07 9.16 2.85
N GLU A 106 -0.98 8.22 2.97
CA GLU A 106 -2.08 8.26 3.91
C GLU A 106 -2.07 7.01 4.78
N THR A 107 -2.15 7.22 6.09
CA THR A 107 -2.27 6.15 7.07
C THR A 107 -3.61 6.28 7.80
N VAL A 108 -4.49 5.32 7.59
CA VAL A 108 -5.80 5.26 8.25
C VAL A 108 -5.78 4.14 9.28
N MET A 109 -5.82 4.52 10.56
CA MET A 109 -5.84 3.58 11.67
C MET A 109 -7.27 3.16 12.01
N GLY A 110 -7.43 1.91 12.46
CA GLY A 110 -8.73 1.37 12.84
C GLY A 110 -9.63 1.00 11.66
N SER A 111 -9.07 0.86 10.46
CA SER A 111 -9.83 0.34 9.31
C SER A 111 -10.32 -1.08 9.61
N PRO A 112 -11.60 -1.41 9.31
CA PRO A 112 -12.11 -2.73 9.60
C PRO A 112 -11.30 -3.84 8.93
N VAL A 113 -11.13 -4.95 9.62
CA VAL A 113 -10.59 -6.18 9.00
C VAL A 113 -11.62 -6.67 7.99
N MET A 114 -11.19 -6.86 6.75
CA MET A 114 -12.05 -7.28 5.65
C MET A 114 -11.97 -8.78 5.46
N ASP A 115 -13.11 -9.40 5.15
CA ASP A 115 -13.15 -10.77 4.64
C ASP A 115 -12.72 -10.84 3.17
N GLU A 116 -12.63 -12.04 2.61
CA GLU A 116 -12.18 -12.24 1.21
C GLU A 116 -13.08 -11.55 0.19
N GLU A 117 -14.39 -11.53 0.44
CA GLU A 117 -15.36 -10.88 -0.46
C GLU A 117 -15.23 -9.35 -0.41
N GLU A 118 -15.04 -8.79 0.77
CA GLU A 118 -14.80 -7.36 0.95
C GLU A 118 -13.47 -6.93 0.33
N ILE A 119 -12.43 -7.75 0.46
CA ILE A 119 -11.14 -7.53 -0.20
C ILE A 119 -11.32 -7.51 -1.72
N ARG A 120 -12.05 -8.47 -2.27
CA ARG A 120 -12.32 -8.53 -3.71
C ARG A 120 -13.05 -7.29 -4.21
N LYS A 121 -14.12 -6.89 -3.53
CA LYS A 121 -14.87 -5.67 -3.86
C LYS A 121 -14.01 -4.40 -3.75
N THR A 122 -13.20 -4.32 -2.71
CA THR A 122 -12.28 -3.20 -2.51
C THR A 122 -11.27 -3.10 -3.66
N ARG A 123 -10.71 -4.22 -4.10
CA ARG A 123 -9.80 -4.26 -5.25
C ARG A 123 -10.47 -3.78 -6.54
N GLU A 124 -11.72 -4.17 -6.78
CA GLU A 124 -12.49 -3.71 -7.94
C GLU A 124 -12.71 -2.19 -7.92
N VAL A 125 -13.11 -1.65 -6.78
CA VAL A 125 -13.29 -0.20 -6.60
C VAL A 125 -11.99 0.56 -6.76
N LEU A 126 -10.89 0.06 -6.20
CA LEU A 126 -9.57 0.68 -6.33
C LEU A 126 -9.06 0.64 -7.78
N ALA A 127 -9.32 -0.45 -8.50
CA ALA A 127 -8.97 -0.56 -9.91
C ALA A 127 -9.74 0.44 -10.79
N GLU A 128 -11.01 0.68 -10.47
CA GLU A 128 -11.87 1.60 -11.24
C GLU A 128 -11.61 3.07 -10.90
N LYS A 129 -11.50 3.42 -9.62
CA LYS A 129 -11.55 4.81 -9.13
C LYS A 129 -10.43 5.19 -8.17
N GLY A 130 -9.59 4.24 -7.75
CA GLY A 130 -8.63 4.44 -6.67
C GLY A 130 -7.66 5.59 -6.93
N THR A 131 -7.03 5.63 -8.08
CA THR A 131 -6.06 6.68 -8.42
C THR A 131 -6.69 8.06 -8.44
N GLU A 132 -7.88 8.22 -9.02
CA GLU A 132 -8.59 9.50 -9.05
C GLU A 132 -9.02 9.96 -7.66
N THR A 133 -9.51 9.02 -6.85
CA THR A 133 -9.92 9.28 -5.47
C THR A 133 -8.75 9.79 -4.63
N TYR A 134 -7.62 9.13 -4.69
CA TYR A 134 -6.43 9.55 -3.94
C TYR A 134 -5.80 10.84 -4.47
N ARG A 135 -5.87 11.10 -5.78
CA ARG A 135 -5.47 12.40 -6.34
C ARG A 135 -6.36 13.54 -5.84
N TYR A 136 -7.65 13.30 -5.70
CA TYR A 136 -8.57 14.27 -5.12
C TYR A 136 -8.20 14.60 -3.66
N TYR A 137 -7.90 13.59 -2.85
CA TYR A 137 -7.42 13.78 -1.48
C TYR A 137 -6.08 14.49 -1.43
N LEU A 138 -5.16 14.16 -2.32
CA LEU A 138 -3.87 14.84 -2.46
C LEU A 138 -4.06 16.34 -2.71
N ALA A 139 -4.95 16.71 -3.61
CA ALA A 139 -5.20 18.12 -3.96
C ALA A 139 -5.75 18.94 -2.78
N SER A 140 -6.47 18.30 -1.84
CA SER A 140 -7.04 18.91 -0.65
C SER A 140 -6.16 18.79 0.60
N SER A 141 -5.07 18.02 0.54
CA SER A 141 -4.18 17.77 1.68
C SER A 141 -3.03 18.78 1.74
N THR A 142 -2.69 19.19 2.96
CA THR A 142 -1.48 19.99 3.24
C THR A 142 -0.24 19.13 3.51
N ASN A 143 -0.40 17.81 3.63
CA ASN A 143 0.68 16.85 3.93
C ASN A 143 1.29 16.28 2.64
N ILE A 144 1.81 17.14 1.79
CA ILE A 144 2.51 16.71 0.57
C ILE A 144 3.99 16.59 0.92
N GLU A 145 4.52 15.38 0.84
CA GLU A 145 5.96 15.18 0.86
C GLU A 145 6.48 15.33 -0.58
N ASP A 146 7.28 16.36 -0.82
CA ASP A 146 8.06 16.45 -2.05
C ASP A 146 9.18 15.41 -1.96
N SER A 147 9.11 14.35 -2.76
CA SER A 147 10.25 13.48 -2.89
C SER A 147 11.27 14.14 -3.80
N LEU A 148 12.44 14.32 -3.28
CA LEU A 148 13.61 14.57 -4.09
C LEU A 148 13.97 13.30 -4.87
N PRO A 149 14.46 13.45 -6.10
CA PRO A 149 14.91 12.33 -6.91
C PRO A 149 16.03 11.52 -6.26
#